data_fbc7d2bc6ca65c2e05c1edca6c43741c
#
_entry.id   fbc7d2bc6ca65c2e05c1edca6c43741c
#
_cell.length_a   1.000
_cell.length_b   1.000
_cell.length_c   1.000
_cell.angle_alpha   90.00
_cell.angle_beta   90.00
_cell.angle_gamma   90.00
#
_symmetry.space_group_name_H-M   'P 1'
#
loop_
_entity.id
_entity.type
_entity.pdbx_description
1 polymer ?
#
loop_
_entity_poly.entity_id
_entity_poly.type
_entity_poly.pdbx_seq_one_letter_code
_entity_poly.pdbx_strand_id
1 'polypeptide(L)'
;MNPQDLPRELTHEATADELIAAVRAVAQGPLADVVEACDREGFYPRAVLQQLGALGVFSAHLDAPVGRADYGLAIRAMAEVSRVCGATGFMVWCQAVCGLYMQASGNPALMGDALTAHASGATLGGTGMSNPMKSYAQIESLLLKATPVEGGYVVNGTLPWVSNLGPDH
;
A
#
# COMPACT_ATOMS: atom_id res chain seq x y z
N MET A 1 16.06 21.49 -12.22
CA MET A 1 14.99 20.57 -12.63
C MET A 1 13.78 21.44 -12.92
N ASN A 2 13.32 21.43 -14.17
CA ASN A 2 12.26 22.32 -14.62
C ASN A 2 10.90 21.81 -14.06
N PRO A 3 10.00 22.66 -13.53
CA PRO A 3 8.69 22.23 -13.03
C PRO A 3 7.80 21.56 -14.09
N GLN A 4 8.21 21.56 -15.35
CA GLN A 4 7.49 20.94 -16.47
C GLN A 4 7.84 19.46 -16.69
N ASP A 5 8.83 18.89 -15.94
CA ASP A 5 9.27 17.49 -16.06
C ASP A 5 8.66 16.56 -15.01
N LEU A 6 7.68 17.04 -14.23
CA LEU A 6 6.87 16.15 -13.38
C LEU A 6 6.01 15.26 -14.27
N PRO A 7 5.95 13.93 -14.04
CA PRO A 7 5.03 13.06 -14.74
C PRO A 7 3.62 13.66 -14.63
N ARG A 8 2.93 13.80 -15.75
CA ARG A 8 1.52 14.21 -15.77
C ARG A 8 0.79 13.35 -14.76
N GLU A 9 0.19 13.98 -13.74
CA GLU A 9 -0.78 13.30 -12.89
C GLU A 9 -1.77 12.60 -13.81
N LEU A 10 -1.78 11.26 -13.75
CA LEU A 10 -2.77 10.49 -14.47
C LEU A 10 -4.11 10.84 -13.85
N THR A 11 -4.87 11.67 -14.55
CA THR A 11 -6.23 12.01 -14.16
C THR A 11 -7.06 10.73 -14.06
N HIS A 12 -8.16 10.77 -13.34
CA HIS A 12 -9.12 9.65 -13.16
C HIS A 12 -9.59 8.99 -14.47
N GLU A 13 -9.21 9.55 -15.61
CA GLU A 13 -9.57 9.12 -16.96
C GLU A 13 -8.53 8.21 -17.65
N ALA A 14 -7.33 7.99 -17.05
CA ALA A 14 -6.38 7.05 -17.65
C ALA A 14 -7.00 5.65 -17.74
N THR A 15 -6.87 5.02 -18.91
CA THR A 15 -7.36 3.66 -19.12
C THR A 15 -6.58 2.66 -18.26
N ALA A 16 -7.15 1.49 -18.04
CA ALA A 16 -6.47 0.42 -17.30
C ALA A 16 -5.13 0.03 -17.96
N ASP A 17 -5.08 0.05 -19.30
CA ASP A 17 -3.86 -0.31 -20.05
C ASP A 17 -2.78 0.77 -19.98
N GLU A 18 -3.15 2.05 -19.97
CA GLU A 18 -2.21 3.16 -19.74
C GLU A 18 -1.61 3.09 -18.33
N LEU A 19 -2.41 2.79 -17.31
CA LEU A 19 -1.90 2.59 -15.95
C LEU A 19 -0.92 1.42 -15.90
N ILE A 20 -1.25 0.28 -16.49
CA ILE A 20 -0.35 -0.88 -16.51
C ILE A 20 0.94 -0.59 -17.28
N ALA A 21 0.87 0.16 -18.38
CA ALA A 21 2.06 0.59 -19.10
C ALA A 21 2.96 1.51 -18.26
N ALA A 22 2.38 2.45 -17.52
CA ALA A 22 3.11 3.33 -16.61
C ALA A 22 3.74 2.56 -15.44
N VAL A 23 3.01 1.62 -14.84
CA VAL A 23 3.53 0.73 -13.79
C VAL A 23 4.71 -0.09 -14.30
N ARG A 24 4.61 -0.65 -15.50
CA ARG A 24 5.70 -1.39 -16.13
C ARG A 24 6.93 -0.53 -16.35
N ALA A 25 6.77 0.73 -16.76
CA ALA A 25 7.88 1.66 -16.93
C ALA A 25 8.59 1.95 -15.59
N VAL A 26 7.85 2.14 -14.50
CA VAL A 26 8.42 2.29 -13.15
C VAL A 26 9.14 1.00 -12.71
N ALA A 27 8.56 -0.15 -12.97
CA ALA A 27 9.14 -1.43 -12.59
C ALA A 27 10.44 -1.74 -13.36
N GLN A 28 10.48 -1.51 -14.68
CA GLN A 28 11.63 -1.79 -15.55
C GLN A 28 12.71 -0.70 -15.51
N GLY A 29 12.42 0.47 -14.96
CA GLY A 29 13.36 1.57 -14.76
C GLY A 29 13.71 1.72 -13.27
N PRO A 30 13.12 2.69 -12.55
CA PRO A 30 13.51 3.02 -11.17
C PRO A 30 13.56 1.83 -10.20
N LEU A 31 12.66 0.84 -10.33
CA LEU A 31 12.71 -0.34 -9.48
C LEU A 31 13.86 -1.27 -9.86
N ALA A 32 14.05 -1.54 -11.15
CA ALA A 32 15.14 -2.41 -11.61
C ALA A 32 16.52 -1.90 -11.17
N ASP A 33 16.71 -0.58 -11.12
CA ASP A 33 17.96 0.05 -10.69
C ASP A 33 18.31 -0.22 -9.21
N VAL A 34 17.31 -0.54 -8.37
CA VAL A 34 17.49 -0.72 -6.91
C VAL A 34 17.23 -2.15 -6.43
N VAL A 35 16.86 -3.09 -7.32
CA VAL A 35 16.52 -4.47 -6.94
C VAL A 35 17.63 -5.17 -6.16
N GLU A 36 18.89 -5.02 -6.60
CA GLU A 36 20.02 -5.67 -5.93
C GLU A 36 20.20 -5.11 -4.50
N ALA A 37 20.06 -3.81 -4.31
CA ALA A 37 20.11 -3.19 -2.99
C ALA A 37 18.93 -3.63 -2.11
N CYS A 38 17.73 -3.78 -2.68
CA CYS A 38 16.57 -4.32 -1.96
C CYS A 38 16.84 -5.73 -1.44
N ASP A 39 17.43 -6.59 -2.27
CA ASP A 39 17.67 -8.01 -1.95
C ASP A 39 18.84 -8.19 -0.97
N ARG A 40 19.95 -7.52 -1.21
CA ARG A 40 21.21 -7.76 -0.46
C ARG A 40 21.39 -6.87 0.76
N GLU A 41 20.85 -5.68 0.73
CA GLU A 41 21.12 -4.64 1.74
C GLU A 41 19.88 -4.28 2.56
N GLY A 42 18.70 -4.82 2.19
CA GLY A 42 17.43 -4.46 2.81
C GLY A 42 17.00 -3.01 2.50
N PHE A 43 17.43 -2.48 1.34
CA PHE A 43 17.04 -1.14 0.91
C PHE A 43 15.53 -1.04 0.75
N TYR A 44 14.92 -0.04 1.39
CA TYR A 44 13.48 0.21 1.28
C TYR A 44 13.19 1.14 0.10
N PRO A 45 12.51 0.68 -0.96
CA PRO A 45 12.32 1.43 -2.20
C PRO A 45 11.19 2.46 -2.10
N ARG A 46 11.26 3.36 -1.09
CA ARG A 46 10.23 4.37 -0.79
C ARG A 46 9.83 5.20 -2.02
N ALA A 47 10.82 5.73 -2.74
CA ALA A 47 10.55 6.57 -3.90
C ALA A 47 9.78 5.83 -5.00
N VAL A 48 10.07 4.54 -5.21
CA VAL A 48 9.33 3.68 -6.14
C VAL A 48 7.90 3.47 -5.68
N LEU A 49 7.69 3.17 -4.40
CA LEU A 49 6.34 3.00 -3.84
C LEU A 49 5.51 4.28 -3.97
N GLN A 50 6.12 5.45 -3.70
CA GLN A 50 5.45 6.74 -3.86
C GLN A 50 5.09 7.02 -5.33
N GLN A 51 5.96 6.69 -6.28
CA GLN A 51 5.66 6.80 -7.71
C GLN A 51 4.49 5.90 -8.11
N LEU A 52 4.48 4.65 -7.62
CA LEU A 52 3.37 3.72 -7.88
C LEU A 52 2.05 4.23 -7.28
N GLY A 53 2.07 4.79 -6.08
CA GLY A 53 0.91 5.44 -5.46
C GLY A 53 0.39 6.63 -6.30
N ALA A 54 1.29 7.51 -6.74
CA ALA A 54 0.95 8.66 -7.60
C ALA A 54 0.32 8.24 -8.94
N LEU A 55 0.63 7.05 -9.45
CA LEU A 55 -0.01 6.46 -10.62
C LEU A 55 -1.42 5.89 -10.32
N GLY A 56 -1.82 5.77 -9.04
CA GLY A 56 -3.11 5.21 -8.64
C GLY A 56 -3.10 3.70 -8.38
N VAL A 57 -1.92 3.08 -8.23
CA VAL A 57 -1.81 1.64 -7.95
C VAL A 57 -2.45 1.28 -6.61
N PHE A 58 -2.29 2.14 -5.58
CA PHE A 58 -2.81 1.89 -4.24
C PHE A 58 -4.30 2.21 -4.08
N SER A 59 -4.90 2.87 -5.08
CA SER A 59 -6.32 3.20 -5.09
C SER A 59 -7.14 2.36 -6.06
N ALA A 60 -6.52 1.59 -6.97
CA ALA A 60 -7.23 0.90 -8.04
C ALA A 60 -8.39 0.01 -7.54
N HIS A 61 -8.24 -0.65 -6.38
CA HIS A 61 -9.23 -1.54 -5.77
C HIS A 61 -10.18 -0.83 -4.81
N LEU A 62 -9.88 0.41 -4.39
CA LEU A 62 -10.71 1.17 -3.46
C LEU A 62 -11.97 1.69 -4.16
N ASP A 63 -13.03 1.93 -3.38
CA ASP A 63 -14.28 2.48 -3.89
C ASP A 63 -14.14 3.97 -4.27
N ALA A 64 -15.06 4.44 -5.10
CA ALA A 64 -15.17 5.86 -5.41
C ALA A 64 -15.50 6.69 -4.14
N PRO A 65 -15.05 7.94 -4.05
CA PRO A 65 -14.33 8.70 -5.08
C PRO A 65 -12.81 8.49 -5.08
N VAL A 66 -12.25 7.74 -4.12
CA VAL A 66 -10.80 7.56 -3.96
C VAL A 66 -10.21 6.62 -5.01
N GLY A 67 -10.95 5.58 -5.38
CA GLY A 67 -10.51 4.52 -6.27
C GLY A 67 -11.48 4.20 -7.39
N ARG A 68 -11.26 3.03 -8.01
CA ARG A 68 -12.00 2.55 -9.20
C ARG A 68 -12.83 1.30 -8.93
N ALA A 69 -12.75 0.73 -7.73
CA ALA A 69 -13.32 -0.57 -7.36
C ALA A 69 -12.88 -1.72 -8.29
N ASP A 70 -11.67 -1.63 -8.87
CA ASP A 70 -11.14 -2.60 -9.83
C ASP A 70 -10.01 -3.43 -9.22
N TYR A 71 -10.37 -4.55 -8.60
CA TYR A 71 -9.42 -5.52 -8.04
C TYR A 71 -8.55 -6.19 -9.12
N GLY A 72 -9.11 -6.40 -10.32
CA GLY A 72 -8.37 -6.98 -11.45
C GLY A 72 -7.21 -6.08 -11.88
N LEU A 73 -7.46 -4.77 -11.94
CA LEU A 73 -6.44 -3.77 -12.24
C LEU A 73 -5.35 -3.72 -11.17
N ALA A 74 -5.74 -3.73 -9.88
CA ALA A 74 -4.80 -3.75 -8.77
C ALA A 74 -3.89 -4.99 -8.81
N ILE A 75 -4.44 -6.17 -9.09
CA ILE A 75 -3.68 -7.41 -9.23
C ILE A 75 -2.73 -7.37 -10.43
N ARG A 76 -3.18 -6.84 -11.57
CA ARG A 76 -2.34 -6.67 -12.78
C ARG A 76 -1.16 -5.73 -12.49
N ALA A 77 -1.40 -4.60 -11.82
CA ALA A 77 -0.36 -3.66 -11.44
C ALA A 77 0.67 -4.31 -10.49
N MET A 78 0.20 -5.02 -9.47
CA MET A 78 1.05 -5.78 -8.55
C MET A 78 1.89 -6.83 -9.27
N ALA A 79 1.31 -7.54 -10.25
CA ALA A 79 2.02 -8.54 -11.05
C ALA A 79 3.16 -7.93 -11.87
N GLU A 80 2.98 -6.75 -12.47
CA GLU A 80 4.05 -6.06 -13.22
C GLU A 80 5.23 -5.69 -12.29
N VAL A 81 4.96 -5.19 -11.09
CA VAL A 81 6.00 -4.89 -10.09
C VAL A 81 6.71 -6.18 -9.64
N SER A 82 5.94 -7.25 -9.36
CA SER A 82 6.46 -8.52 -8.86
C SER A 82 7.35 -9.25 -9.87
N ARG A 83 7.17 -9.01 -11.17
CA ARG A 83 8.06 -9.56 -12.23
C ARG A 83 9.49 -9.06 -12.11
N VAL A 84 9.69 -7.88 -11.54
CA VAL A 84 11.01 -7.25 -11.37
C VAL A 84 11.53 -7.51 -9.94
N CYS A 85 10.69 -7.28 -8.92
CA CYS A 85 11.05 -7.48 -7.53
C CYS A 85 9.85 -8.03 -6.74
N GLY A 86 9.92 -9.30 -6.33
CA GLY A 86 8.87 -9.95 -5.54
C GLY A 86 8.66 -9.29 -4.17
N ALA A 87 9.74 -8.85 -3.52
CA ALA A 87 9.66 -8.13 -2.25
C ALA A 87 8.90 -6.80 -2.39
N THR A 88 9.20 -6.01 -3.43
CA THR A 88 8.48 -4.76 -3.70
C THR A 88 7.04 -5.03 -4.11
N GLY A 89 6.76 -6.08 -4.88
CA GLY A 89 5.40 -6.51 -5.19
C GLY A 89 4.59 -6.84 -3.94
N PHE A 90 5.21 -7.50 -2.96
CA PHE A 90 4.60 -7.75 -1.66
C PHE A 90 4.34 -6.45 -0.87
N MET A 91 5.25 -5.46 -0.92
CA MET A 91 5.02 -4.14 -0.33
C MET A 91 3.83 -3.43 -0.98
N VAL A 92 3.65 -3.53 -2.30
CA VAL A 92 2.47 -3.01 -3.02
C VAL A 92 1.19 -3.67 -2.50
N TRP A 93 1.20 -4.98 -2.26
CA TRP A 93 0.08 -5.67 -1.63
C TRP A 93 -0.19 -5.15 -0.22
N CYS A 94 0.84 -4.91 0.61
CA CYS A 94 0.68 -4.32 1.95
C CYS A 94 0.00 -2.95 1.90
N GLN A 95 0.37 -2.11 0.93
CA GLN A 95 -0.28 -0.81 0.71
C GLN A 95 -1.76 -0.98 0.36
N ALA A 96 -2.07 -1.87 -0.60
CA ALA A 96 -3.44 -2.14 -1.00
C ALA A 96 -4.30 -2.61 0.17
N VAL A 97 -3.80 -3.54 0.98
CA VAL A 97 -4.52 -4.08 2.15
C VAL A 97 -4.70 -3.01 3.23
N CYS A 98 -3.69 -2.16 3.47
CA CYS A 98 -3.80 -1.05 4.43
C CYS A 98 -4.91 -0.07 4.02
N GLY A 99 -4.95 0.35 2.75
CA GLY A 99 -6.01 1.20 2.23
C GLY A 99 -7.41 0.58 2.39
N LEU A 100 -7.52 -0.73 2.15
CA LEU A 100 -8.78 -1.46 2.34
C LEU A 100 -9.23 -1.47 3.82
N TYR A 101 -8.28 -1.61 4.78
CA TYR A 101 -8.62 -1.48 6.21
C TYR A 101 -9.16 -0.10 6.55
N MET A 102 -8.50 0.95 6.03
CA MET A 102 -8.93 2.32 6.26
C MET A 102 -10.34 2.55 5.73
N GLN A 103 -10.61 2.12 4.49
CA GLN A 103 -11.94 2.23 3.88
C GLN A 103 -13.00 1.42 4.62
N ALA A 104 -12.69 0.18 4.99
CA ALA A 104 -13.63 -0.73 5.66
C ALA A 104 -13.85 -0.41 7.15
N SER A 105 -13.03 0.46 7.73
CA SER A 105 -13.11 0.79 9.17
C SER A 105 -14.40 1.52 9.57
N GLY A 106 -15.05 2.21 8.63
CA GLY A 106 -16.16 3.11 8.92
C GLY A 106 -15.78 4.35 9.75
N ASN A 107 -14.48 4.55 10.03
CA ASN A 107 -13.99 5.67 10.80
C ASN A 107 -13.69 6.88 9.90
N PRO A 108 -14.45 8.01 10.03
CA PRO A 108 -14.25 9.18 9.17
C PRO A 108 -12.82 9.74 9.23
N ALA A 109 -12.12 9.62 10.35
CA ALA A 109 -10.74 10.09 10.48
C ALA A 109 -9.75 9.28 9.61
N LEU A 110 -10.07 8.01 9.31
CA LEU A 110 -9.26 7.17 8.44
C LEU A 110 -9.71 7.22 6.97
N MET A 111 -11.01 7.46 6.73
CA MET A 111 -11.61 7.41 5.38
C MET A 111 -11.48 8.73 4.59
N GLY A 112 -11.14 9.84 5.25
CA GLY A 112 -11.00 11.16 4.62
C GLY A 112 -9.61 11.40 4.03
N ASP A 113 -8.99 12.49 4.48
CA ASP A 113 -7.66 12.92 4.01
C ASP A 113 -6.58 11.84 4.22
N ALA A 114 -6.68 11.05 5.29
CA ALA A 114 -5.74 9.97 5.57
C ALA A 114 -5.78 8.89 4.48
N LEU A 115 -6.96 8.44 4.06
CA LEU A 115 -7.11 7.46 2.97
C LEU A 115 -6.63 8.05 1.64
N THR A 116 -6.93 9.31 1.36
CA THR A 116 -6.47 9.99 0.14
C THR A 116 -4.95 10.09 0.09
N ALA A 117 -4.30 10.46 1.19
CA ALA A 117 -2.85 10.51 1.28
C ALA A 117 -2.21 9.12 1.12
N HIS A 118 -2.82 8.08 1.70
CA HIS A 118 -2.36 6.70 1.53
C HIS A 118 -2.54 6.21 0.08
N ALA A 119 -3.70 6.45 -0.51
CA ALA A 119 -4.03 6.04 -1.87
C ALA A 119 -3.11 6.66 -2.94
N SER A 120 -2.66 7.91 -2.71
CA SER A 120 -1.71 8.61 -3.57
C SER A 120 -0.24 8.24 -3.32
N GLY A 121 0.07 7.46 -2.28
CA GLY A 121 1.44 7.14 -1.88
C GLY A 121 2.15 8.25 -1.11
N ALA A 122 1.47 9.33 -0.76
CA ALA A 122 2.03 10.39 0.09
C ALA A 122 2.36 9.85 1.49
N THR A 123 1.54 8.94 2.01
CA THR A 123 1.84 8.12 3.18
C THR A 123 1.93 6.65 2.80
N LEU A 124 2.73 5.90 3.54
CA LEU A 124 2.88 4.47 3.37
C LEU A 124 2.34 3.77 4.63
N GLY A 125 1.94 2.53 4.51
CA GLY A 125 1.37 1.77 5.61
C GLY A 125 1.73 0.30 5.55
N GLY A 126 1.54 -0.37 6.66
CA GLY A 126 1.82 -1.78 6.81
C GLY A 126 0.57 -2.62 7.09
N THR A 127 0.78 -3.90 7.26
CA THR A 127 -0.30 -4.83 7.63
C THR A 127 0.15 -5.82 8.68
N GLY A 128 -0.68 -5.99 9.71
CA GLY A 128 -0.55 -7.01 10.74
C GLY A 128 -1.54 -8.17 10.57
N MET A 129 -2.09 -8.38 9.36
CA MET A 129 -3.19 -9.32 9.09
C MET A 129 -2.90 -10.76 9.51
N SER A 130 -1.64 -11.20 9.48
CA SER A 130 -1.28 -12.57 9.91
C SER A 130 -1.67 -12.85 11.37
N ASN A 131 -1.63 -11.84 12.24
CA ASN A 131 -1.92 -12.03 13.66
C ASN A 131 -3.39 -12.45 13.91
N PRO A 132 -4.42 -11.70 13.44
CA PRO A 132 -5.79 -12.15 13.60
C PRO A 132 -6.10 -13.42 12.79
N MET A 133 -5.50 -13.61 11.61
CA MET A 133 -5.68 -14.83 10.81
C MET A 133 -5.23 -16.07 11.56
N LYS A 134 -4.05 -16.04 12.19
CA LYS A 134 -3.54 -17.14 13.03
C LYS A 134 -4.42 -17.37 14.25
N SER A 135 -4.96 -16.30 14.84
CA SER A 135 -5.86 -16.42 15.99
C SER A 135 -7.18 -17.07 15.61
N TYR A 136 -7.79 -16.67 14.49
CA TYR A 136 -9.00 -17.33 13.98
C TYR A 136 -8.77 -18.80 13.63
N ALA A 137 -7.60 -19.13 13.07
CA ALA A 137 -7.22 -20.49 12.78
C ALA A 137 -6.76 -21.30 14.02
N GLN A 138 -6.80 -20.70 15.22
CA GLN A 138 -6.37 -21.33 16.50
C GLN A 138 -4.89 -21.80 16.49
N ILE A 139 -4.06 -21.15 15.67
CA ILE A 139 -2.61 -21.43 15.60
C ILE A 139 -1.86 -20.67 16.69
N GLU A 140 -2.18 -19.39 16.88
CA GLU A 140 -1.56 -18.50 17.87
C GLU A 140 -2.63 -17.58 18.49
N SER A 141 -2.48 -17.23 19.77
CA SER A 141 -3.35 -16.24 20.40
C SER A 141 -3.03 -14.83 19.90
N LEU A 142 -4.06 -13.99 19.73
CA LEU A 142 -3.85 -12.57 19.46
C LEU A 142 -3.30 -11.89 20.72
N LEU A 143 -2.10 -11.31 20.60
CA LEU A 143 -1.40 -10.67 21.72
C LEU A 143 -1.74 -9.19 21.90
N LEU A 144 -2.55 -8.62 20.99
CA LEU A 144 -3.02 -7.24 21.05
C LEU A 144 -4.43 -7.22 21.64
N LYS A 145 -4.65 -6.38 22.65
CA LYS A 145 -5.94 -6.23 23.33
C LYS A 145 -6.36 -4.76 23.36
N ALA A 146 -7.57 -4.48 22.90
CA ALA A 146 -8.22 -3.19 23.00
C ALA A 146 -9.25 -3.22 24.13
N THR A 147 -9.18 -2.26 25.07
CA THR A 147 -10.13 -2.10 26.16
C THR A 147 -10.87 -0.78 25.95
N PRO A 148 -12.22 -0.79 25.89
CA PRO A 148 -13.00 0.44 25.78
C PRO A 148 -12.77 1.35 27.00
N VAL A 149 -12.65 2.66 26.75
CA VAL A 149 -12.57 3.71 27.77
C VAL A 149 -13.43 4.90 27.29
N GLU A 150 -13.67 5.88 28.18
CA GLU A 150 -14.35 7.11 27.77
C GLU A 150 -13.58 7.79 26.62
N GLY A 151 -14.27 8.04 25.51
CA GLY A 151 -13.70 8.70 24.32
C GLY A 151 -12.90 7.81 23.38
N GLY A 152 -12.80 6.48 23.62
CA GLY A 152 -12.06 5.59 22.70
C GLY A 152 -11.65 4.25 23.27
N TYR A 153 -10.41 3.86 23.01
CA TYR A 153 -9.84 2.59 23.43
C TYR A 153 -8.42 2.75 23.94
N VAL A 154 -8.06 2.00 24.96
CA VAL A 154 -6.66 1.75 25.34
C VAL A 154 -6.22 0.44 24.71
N VAL A 155 -5.15 0.49 23.91
CA VAL A 155 -4.63 -0.67 23.19
C VAL A 155 -3.30 -1.07 23.80
N ASN A 156 -3.19 -2.34 24.24
CA ASN A 156 -1.98 -2.89 24.84
C ASN A 156 -1.64 -4.24 24.21
N GLY A 157 -0.34 -4.51 24.09
CA GLY A 157 0.18 -5.78 23.58
C GLY A 157 1.08 -5.61 22.39
N THR A 158 1.23 -6.67 21.61
CA THR A 158 2.18 -6.74 20.50
C THR A 158 1.54 -7.44 19.30
N LEU A 159 1.88 -6.99 18.12
CA LEU A 159 1.66 -7.71 16.87
C LEU A 159 3.04 -8.19 16.37
N PRO A 160 3.41 -9.46 16.63
CA PRO A 160 4.74 -9.96 16.24
C PRO A 160 4.96 -10.11 14.73
N TRP A 161 3.87 -10.13 13.97
CA TRP A 161 3.91 -10.30 12.51
C TRP A 161 3.33 -9.06 11.83
N VAL A 162 4.20 -8.13 11.47
CA VAL A 162 3.82 -6.91 10.74
C VAL A 162 4.72 -6.77 9.52
N SER A 163 4.12 -6.56 8.37
CA SER A 163 4.81 -6.35 7.10
C SER A 163 4.76 -4.90 6.68
N ASN A 164 5.81 -4.45 6.00
CA ASN A 164 5.96 -3.10 5.48
C ASN A 164 5.85 -2.00 6.57
N LEU A 165 6.46 -2.25 7.73
CA LEU A 165 6.51 -1.32 8.84
C LEU A 165 7.73 -0.42 8.74
N GLY A 166 7.53 0.88 8.78
CA GLY A 166 8.57 1.90 8.86
C GLY A 166 8.30 2.87 10.01
N PRO A 167 9.29 3.70 10.38
CA PRO A 167 9.16 4.62 11.52
C PRO A 167 8.11 5.71 11.32
N ASP A 168 7.69 5.92 10.09
CA ASP A 168 6.76 6.95 9.64
C ASP A 168 5.56 6.38 8.84
N HIS A 169 5.26 5.10 9.08
CA HIS A 169 4.10 4.41 8.51
C HIS A 169 2.91 4.42 9.44
#